data_edf9ff1907127fa6db2ae0f0b03f5cf2
#
_entry.id   edf9ff1907127fa6db2ae0f0b03f5cf2
#
_cell.length_a   1.000
_cell.length_b   1.000
_cell.length_c   1.000
_cell.angle_alpha   90.00
_cell.angle_beta   90.00
_cell.angle_gamma   90.00
#
_symmetry.space_group_name_H-M   'P 1'
#
loop_
_entity.id
_entity.type
_entity.pdbx_description
1 polymer ?
#
loop_
_entity_poly.entity_id
_entity_poly.type
_entity_poly.pdbx_seq_one_letter_code
_entity_poly.pdbx_strand_id
1 'polypeptide(L)'
;MLYELFLTIVFFFSSFGFNEFNEISNCNDDEVFEIFCGFQNPEDLYLSPSKTKIIVSEFGSLAPNTKFGNLVYFDLKTKKREPISINYEANQWGDDTCNLEDKRLSPHGIDLIERNDGKYMLAVVNHLPRETIELFELIETDVIELIWRGCVDAPQNKYFNDIALKKDGSYYVTSMFDSNI
;
A
#
# COMPACT_ATOMS: atom_id res chain seq x y z
N MET A 1 -53.30 1.36 19.21
CA MET A 1 -52.52 2.61 19.13
C MET A 1 -51.04 2.48 19.43
N LEU A 2 -50.60 1.58 20.24
CA LEU A 2 -49.13 1.32 20.48
C LEU A 2 -48.44 0.47 19.39
N TYR A 3 -49.18 -0.36 18.69
CA TYR A 3 -48.63 -1.23 17.63
C TYR A 3 -48.27 -0.47 16.35
N GLU A 4 -49.03 0.54 16.02
CA GLU A 4 -48.76 1.40 14.84
C GLU A 4 -47.54 2.32 15.07
N LEU A 5 -47.30 2.72 16.32
CA LEU A 5 -46.16 3.57 16.66
C LEU A 5 -44.83 2.79 16.58
N PHE A 6 -44.86 1.46 16.89
CA PHE A 6 -43.68 0.60 16.82
C PHE A 6 -43.28 0.30 15.37
N LEU A 7 -44.26 0.11 14.49
CA LEU A 7 -44.00 -0.11 13.05
C LEU A 7 -43.42 1.15 12.37
N THR A 8 -43.89 2.31 12.77
CA THR A 8 -43.38 3.59 12.21
C THR A 8 -41.96 3.89 12.66
N ILE A 9 -41.57 3.52 13.88
CA ILE A 9 -40.20 3.69 14.38
C ILE A 9 -39.23 2.71 13.70
N VAL A 10 -39.64 1.47 13.45
CA VAL A 10 -38.80 0.47 12.74
C VAL A 10 -38.57 0.86 11.28
N PHE A 11 -39.56 1.49 10.62
CA PHE A 11 -39.37 1.99 9.25
C PHE A 11 -38.50 3.26 9.17
N PHE A 12 -38.42 4.05 10.24
CA PHE A 12 -37.55 5.23 10.25
C PHE A 12 -36.07 4.90 10.46
N PHE A 13 -35.76 3.77 11.12
CA PHE A 13 -34.37 3.33 11.29
C PHE A 13 -33.81 2.55 10.10
N SER A 14 -34.65 2.06 9.19
CA SER A 14 -34.21 1.39 7.95
C SER A 14 -33.88 2.33 6.79
N SER A 15 -34.10 3.65 6.96
CA SER A 15 -33.81 4.65 5.92
C SER A 15 -32.52 5.45 6.16
N PHE A 16 -31.75 5.12 7.19
CA PHE A 16 -30.35 5.52 7.20
C PHE A 16 -29.59 4.55 6.31
N GLY A 17 -29.73 4.77 4.99
CA GLY A 17 -28.87 4.13 4.02
C GLY A 17 -27.42 4.44 4.40
N PHE A 18 -26.60 3.41 4.54
CA PHE A 18 -25.18 3.58 4.43
C PHE A 18 -24.98 4.33 3.10
N ASN A 19 -24.43 5.53 3.14
CA ASN A 19 -24.01 6.20 1.94
C ASN A 19 -23.01 5.21 1.28
N GLU A 20 -23.38 4.63 0.15
CA GLU A 20 -22.43 3.99 -0.73
C GLU A 20 -21.37 5.06 -0.98
N PHE A 21 -20.12 4.73 -0.62
CA PHE A 21 -19.00 5.56 -1.04
C PHE A 21 -19.04 5.56 -2.56
N ASN A 22 -19.53 6.64 -3.15
CA ASN A 22 -19.47 6.81 -4.59
C ASN A 22 -17.98 6.87 -4.94
N GLU A 23 -17.51 5.91 -5.75
CA GLU A 23 -16.21 6.03 -6.37
C GLU A 23 -16.11 7.41 -7.02
N ILE A 24 -14.97 8.08 -6.84
CA ILE A 24 -14.68 9.32 -7.55
C ILE A 24 -14.61 8.95 -9.03
N SER A 25 -15.74 9.09 -9.71
CA SER A 25 -15.88 8.73 -11.13
C SER A 25 -15.47 9.88 -12.06
N ASN A 26 -15.22 11.06 -11.51
CA ASN A 26 -14.90 12.24 -12.28
C ASN A 26 -13.40 12.56 -12.18
N CYS A 27 -12.65 12.21 -13.23
CA CYS A 27 -11.23 12.50 -13.39
C CYS A 27 -10.99 13.84 -14.10
N ASN A 28 -11.82 14.81 -13.88
CA ASN A 28 -11.63 16.15 -14.43
C ASN A 28 -10.91 17.02 -13.41
N ASP A 29 -9.92 17.74 -13.88
CA ASP A 29 -9.24 18.76 -13.12
C ASP A 29 -10.23 19.83 -12.66
N ASP A 30 -9.98 20.42 -11.51
CA ASP A 30 -10.67 21.62 -11.05
C ASP A 30 -9.72 22.84 -11.07
N GLU A 31 -10.19 23.98 -10.52
CA GLU A 31 -9.40 25.22 -10.52
C GLU A 31 -8.14 25.14 -9.62
N VAL A 32 -8.05 24.15 -8.74
CA VAL A 32 -7.01 24.03 -7.71
C VAL A 32 -6.16 22.78 -7.89
N PHE A 33 -6.79 21.67 -8.34
CA PHE A 33 -6.16 20.35 -8.40
C PHE A 33 -6.13 19.77 -9.81
N GLU A 34 -4.97 19.23 -10.19
CA GLU A 34 -4.82 18.33 -11.32
C GLU A 34 -5.07 16.89 -10.83
N ILE A 35 -6.07 16.20 -11.39
CA ILE A 35 -6.56 14.91 -10.90
C ILE A 35 -6.05 13.77 -11.79
N PHE A 36 -5.41 12.79 -11.18
CA PHE A 36 -4.91 11.59 -11.86
C PHE A 36 -5.66 10.36 -11.36
N CYS A 37 -6.32 9.65 -12.28
CA CYS A 37 -7.07 8.44 -12.01
C CYS A 37 -6.37 7.18 -12.52
N GLY A 38 -6.99 6.02 -12.26
CA GLY A 38 -6.50 4.71 -12.73
C GLY A 38 -5.62 3.99 -11.72
N PHE A 39 -5.51 4.52 -10.51
CA PHE A 39 -4.87 3.84 -9.38
C PHE A 39 -5.86 2.91 -8.68
N GLN A 40 -5.34 1.83 -8.09
CA GLN A 40 -6.14 0.82 -7.39
C GLN A 40 -6.00 0.95 -5.88
N ASN A 41 -6.79 1.85 -5.28
CA ASN A 41 -6.72 2.15 -3.86
C ASN A 41 -5.30 2.52 -3.42
N PRO A 42 -4.77 3.68 -3.89
CA PRO A 42 -3.43 4.14 -3.52
C PRO A 42 -3.40 4.52 -2.05
N GLU A 43 -2.42 3.98 -1.31
CA GLU A 43 -2.33 4.16 0.14
C GLU A 43 -1.17 5.09 0.52
N ASP A 44 -0.02 4.96 -0.14
CA ASP A 44 1.15 5.76 0.18
C ASP A 44 1.97 6.11 -1.05
N LEU A 45 2.74 7.21 -0.94
CA LEU A 45 3.46 7.84 -2.03
C LEU A 45 4.89 8.18 -1.61
N TYR A 46 5.86 7.80 -2.42
CA TYR A 46 7.25 8.19 -2.19
C TYR A 46 7.94 8.73 -3.44
N LEU A 47 8.68 9.82 -3.30
CA LEU A 47 9.42 10.40 -4.43
C LEU A 47 10.66 9.55 -4.76
N SER A 48 10.83 9.18 -6.03
CA SER A 48 11.99 8.40 -6.48
C SER A 48 13.32 9.15 -6.28
N PRO A 49 14.47 8.45 -6.26
CA PRO A 49 15.79 9.09 -6.09
C PRO A 49 16.07 10.21 -7.10
N SER A 50 15.69 10.04 -8.34
CA SER A 50 15.84 11.08 -9.39
C SER A 50 14.86 12.25 -9.26
N LYS A 51 13.84 12.12 -8.41
CA LYS A 51 12.73 13.07 -8.24
C LYS A 51 11.90 13.29 -9.52
N THR A 52 11.93 12.34 -10.44
CA THR A 52 11.16 12.40 -11.69
C THR A 52 9.94 11.49 -11.69
N LYS A 53 9.83 10.62 -10.69
CA LYS A 53 8.74 9.65 -10.53
C LYS A 53 8.25 9.62 -9.09
N ILE A 54 6.99 9.26 -8.90
CA ILE A 54 6.41 8.97 -7.58
C ILE A 54 6.11 7.48 -7.53
N ILE A 55 6.69 6.77 -6.56
CA ILE A 55 6.36 5.39 -6.26
C ILE A 55 5.04 5.40 -5.51
N VAL A 56 4.14 4.50 -5.85
CA VAL A 56 2.80 4.41 -5.28
C VAL A 56 2.55 2.98 -4.83
N SER A 57 2.15 2.82 -3.59
CA SER A 57 1.60 1.56 -3.10
C SER A 57 0.10 1.52 -3.41
N GLU A 58 -0.33 0.51 -4.15
CA GLU A 58 -1.73 0.26 -4.44
C GLU A 58 -2.18 -0.97 -3.66
N PHE A 59 -3.04 -0.78 -2.68
CA PHE A 59 -3.48 -1.86 -1.81
C PHE A 59 -4.31 -2.93 -2.52
N GLY A 60 -5.08 -2.55 -3.53
CA GLY A 60 -6.08 -3.42 -4.15
C GLY A 60 -7.42 -3.34 -3.43
N SER A 61 -8.03 -4.46 -3.05
CA SER A 61 -9.30 -4.46 -2.32
C SER A 61 -9.44 -5.64 -1.38
N LEU A 62 -10.17 -5.43 -0.28
CA LEU A 62 -10.61 -6.48 0.63
C LEU A 62 -11.93 -7.13 0.16
N ALA A 63 -12.48 -8.02 1.02
CA ALA A 63 -13.79 -8.64 0.81
C ALA A 63 -14.88 -7.61 0.37
N PRO A 64 -15.93 -8.01 -0.41
CA PRO A 64 -16.19 -9.39 -0.79
C PRO A 64 -15.35 -9.92 -1.98
N ASN A 65 -14.67 -9.05 -2.72
CA ASN A 65 -13.89 -9.40 -3.89
C ASN A 65 -12.44 -9.00 -3.66
N THR A 66 -11.71 -9.76 -2.85
CA THR A 66 -10.29 -9.52 -2.59
C THR A 66 -9.50 -9.49 -3.91
N LYS A 67 -8.87 -8.36 -4.18
CA LYS A 67 -7.91 -8.19 -5.27
C LYS A 67 -6.59 -7.76 -4.67
N PHE A 68 -5.53 -8.45 -5.02
CA PHE A 68 -4.19 -8.03 -4.65
C PHE A 68 -3.85 -6.71 -5.31
N GLY A 69 -3.02 -5.95 -4.62
CA GLY A 69 -2.52 -4.68 -5.07
C GLY A 69 -1.23 -4.79 -5.88
N ASN A 70 -0.58 -3.66 -6.08
CA ASN A 70 0.66 -3.56 -6.85
C ASN A 70 1.54 -2.43 -6.31
N LEU A 71 2.82 -2.48 -6.64
CA LEU A 71 3.69 -1.32 -6.62
C LEU A 71 3.76 -0.75 -8.04
N VAL A 72 3.51 0.54 -8.15
CA VAL A 72 3.53 1.25 -9.44
C VAL A 72 4.32 2.55 -9.30
N TYR A 73 4.62 3.20 -10.39
CA TYR A 73 5.10 4.58 -10.34
C TYR A 73 4.29 5.48 -11.25
N PHE A 74 4.22 6.74 -10.85
CA PHE A 74 3.68 7.82 -11.65
C PHE A 74 4.84 8.67 -12.20
N ASP A 75 4.97 8.73 -13.51
CA ASP A 75 5.99 9.53 -14.16
C ASP A 75 5.54 10.99 -14.25
N LEU A 76 6.28 11.89 -13.59
CA LEU A 76 5.91 13.30 -13.47
C LEU A 76 5.97 14.07 -14.77
N LYS A 77 6.75 13.59 -15.75
CA LYS A 77 6.88 14.23 -17.06
C LYS A 77 5.76 13.81 -18.02
N THR A 78 5.50 12.50 -18.08
CA THR A 78 4.50 11.96 -19.01
C THR A 78 3.09 11.94 -18.42
N LYS A 79 2.98 12.16 -17.10
CA LYS A 79 1.72 12.11 -16.34
C LYS A 79 1.02 10.76 -16.45
N LYS A 80 1.80 9.67 -16.46
CA LYS A 80 1.28 8.31 -16.61
C LYS A 80 1.64 7.45 -15.41
N ARG A 81 0.68 6.60 -15.04
CA ARG A 81 0.87 5.48 -14.14
C ARG A 81 1.51 4.33 -14.92
N GLU A 82 2.60 3.80 -14.41
CA GLU A 82 3.35 2.69 -15.02
C GLU A 82 3.57 1.58 -13.97
N PRO A 83 3.51 0.31 -14.37
CA PRO A 83 3.77 -0.80 -13.46
C PRO A 83 5.27 -0.89 -13.13
N ILE A 84 5.58 -1.34 -11.92
CA ILE A 84 6.95 -1.68 -11.52
C ILE A 84 7.16 -3.19 -11.74
N SER A 85 8.24 -3.54 -12.43
CA SER A 85 8.65 -4.93 -12.54
C SER A 85 9.44 -5.35 -11.30
N ILE A 86 9.14 -6.55 -10.76
CA ILE A 86 9.79 -7.09 -9.57
C ILE A 86 10.53 -8.37 -9.93
N ASN A 87 11.84 -8.36 -9.72
CA ASN A 87 12.69 -9.54 -9.81
C ASN A 87 12.87 -10.12 -8.40
N TYR A 88 12.81 -11.44 -8.28
CA TYR A 88 12.90 -12.13 -6.98
C TYR A 88 14.22 -12.85 -6.87
N GLU A 89 15.01 -12.47 -5.88
CA GLU A 89 16.29 -13.09 -5.56
C GLU A 89 16.29 -13.71 -4.15
N ALA A 90 17.43 -14.20 -3.70
CA ALA A 90 17.56 -14.76 -2.35
C ALA A 90 17.39 -13.68 -1.28
N ASN A 91 16.79 -14.06 -0.14
CA ASN A 91 16.72 -13.22 1.05
C ASN A 91 18.11 -12.84 1.54
N GLN A 92 18.38 -11.55 1.63
CA GLN A 92 19.66 -10.97 2.06
C GLN A 92 19.49 -9.85 3.10
N TRP A 93 18.29 -9.24 3.16
CA TRP A 93 18.03 -8.07 3.99
C TRP A 93 16.98 -8.30 5.06
N GLY A 94 16.20 -9.34 4.94
CA GLY A 94 15.15 -9.71 5.88
C GLY A 94 15.59 -10.74 6.91
N ASP A 95 14.63 -11.24 7.69
CA ASP A 95 14.87 -12.33 8.63
C ASP A 95 15.05 -13.65 7.89
N ASP A 96 16.01 -14.46 8.33
CA ASP A 96 16.34 -15.76 7.71
C ASP A 96 15.14 -16.72 7.67
N THR A 97 14.17 -16.54 8.57
CA THR A 97 12.96 -17.36 8.66
C THR A 97 11.83 -16.86 7.76
N CYS A 98 11.91 -15.62 7.26
CA CYS A 98 10.91 -15.07 6.37
C CYS A 98 11.13 -15.55 4.94
N ASN A 99 10.20 -16.34 4.43
CA ASN A 99 10.27 -16.91 3.08
C ASN A 99 9.15 -16.35 2.20
N LEU A 100 9.48 -16.06 0.96
CA LEU A 100 8.52 -15.62 -0.04
C LEU A 100 7.81 -16.85 -0.65
N GLU A 101 6.70 -17.24 -0.05
CA GLU A 101 5.85 -18.33 -0.56
C GLU A 101 4.89 -17.86 -1.67
N ASP A 102 4.46 -16.61 -1.59
CA ASP A 102 3.53 -15.99 -2.52
C ASP A 102 4.07 -14.62 -2.94
N LYS A 103 4.05 -14.34 -4.22
CA LYS A 103 4.58 -13.10 -4.82
C LYS A 103 3.54 -11.98 -4.96
N ARG A 104 2.29 -12.27 -4.58
CA ARG A 104 1.22 -11.27 -4.61
C ARG A 104 1.39 -10.31 -3.45
N LEU A 105 1.00 -9.08 -3.64
CA LEU A 105 1.13 -8.01 -2.66
C LEU A 105 -0.21 -7.30 -2.43
N SER A 106 -0.40 -6.79 -1.24
CA SER A 106 -1.35 -5.73 -0.90
C SER A 106 -0.60 -4.67 -0.11
N PRO A 107 0.20 -3.84 -0.81
CA PRO A 107 1.12 -2.90 -0.18
C PRO A 107 0.37 -1.72 0.43
N HIS A 108 0.87 -1.25 1.58
CA HIS A 108 0.35 -0.11 2.33
C HIS A 108 1.44 0.95 2.50
N GLY A 109 1.87 1.26 3.73
CA GLY A 109 2.94 2.22 3.98
C GLY A 109 4.27 1.85 3.33
N ILE A 110 4.98 2.82 2.79
CA ILE A 110 6.28 2.62 2.13
C ILE A 110 7.29 3.67 2.57
N ASP A 111 8.56 3.28 2.66
CA ASP A 111 9.66 4.22 2.82
C ASP A 111 10.88 3.83 1.98
N LEU A 112 11.63 4.81 1.52
CA LEU A 112 12.77 4.64 0.64
C LEU A 112 13.98 5.39 1.16
N ILE A 113 15.10 4.67 1.32
CA ILE A 113 16.37 5.29 1.70
C ILE A 113 17.51 4.85 0.80
N GLU A 114 18.55 5.65 0.76
CA GLU A 114 19.88 5.23 0.33
C GLU A 114 20.64 4.63 1.53
N ARG A 115 20.97 3.34 1.44
CA ARG A 115 21.74 2.60 2.44
C ARG A 115 23.21 3.03 2.44
N ASN A 116 23.96 2.62 3.46
CA ASN A 116 25.38 2.90 3.57
C ASN A 116 26.22 2.21 2.47
N ASP A 117 25.70 1.18 1.82
CA ASP A 117 26.34 0.48 0.69
C ASP A 117 26.03 1.12 -0.69
N GLY A 118 25.30 2.25 -0.69
CA GLY A 118 24.93 3.00 -1.90
C GLY A 118 23.72 2.44 -2.66
N LYS A 119 23.09 1.38 -2.14
CA LYS A 119 21.86 0.82 -2.71
C LYS A 119 20.63 1.54 -2.16
N TYR A 120 19.61 1.70 -2.98
CA TYR A 120 18.32 2.19 -2.52
C TYR A 120 17.49 1.03 -1.98
N MET A 121 17.01 1.15 -0.75
CA MET A 121 16.11 0.17 -0.12
C MET A 121 14.72 0.78 -0.01
N LEU A 122 13.76 0.15 -0.66
CA LEU A 122 12.33 0.38 -0.49
C LEU A 122 11.80 -0.68 0.48
N ALA A 123 11.25 -0.24 1.61
CA ALA A 123 10.49 -1.10 2.50
C ALA A 123 9.00 -0.88 2.28
N VAL A 124 8.24 -1.95 2.34
CA VAL A 124 6.82 -1.97 2.03
C VAL A 124 6.09 -2.77 3.09
N VAL A 125 5.16 -2.14 3.79
CA VAL A 125 4.18 -2.86 4.60
C VAL A 125 3.24 -3.62 3.67
N ASN A 126 3.10 -4.92 3.87
CA ASN A 126 2.27 -5.78 3.05
C ASN A 126 1.27 -6.55 3.92
N HIS A 127 -0.03 -6.44 3.60
CA HIS A 127 -1.09 -7.07 4.38
C HIS A 127 -1.50 -8.44 3.86
N LEU A 128 -1.45 -8.66 2.55
CA LEU A 128 -1.89 -9.90 1.93
C LEU A 128 -0.84 -10.46 0.98
N PRO A 129 -0.68 -11.78 0.92
CA PRO A 129 -1.46 -12.81 1.63
C PRO A 129 -1.08 -12.96 3.10
N ARG A 130 -0.05 -12.27 3.56
CA ARG A 130 0.52 -12.36 4.90
C ARG A 130 1.00 -10.99 5.35
N GLU A 131 0.84 -10.70 6.63
CA GLU A 131 1.30 -9.45 7.24
C GLU A 131 2.83 -9.45 7.37
N THR A 132 3.50 -8.63 6.57
CA THR A 132 4.96 -8.58 6.48
C THR A 132 5.47 -7.17 6.22
N ILE A 133 6.77 -6.99 6.38
CA ILE A 133 7.53 -5.93 5.72
C ILE A 133 8.33 -6.59 4.60
N GLU A 134 8.09 -6.18 3.38
CA GLU A 134 8.83 -6.63 2.21
C GLU A 134 9.94 -5.63 1.89
N LEU A 135 11.15 -6.13 1.62
CA LEU A 135 12.34 -5.32 1.39
C LEU A 135 12.82 -5.48 -0.06
N PHE A 136 12.90 -4.36 -0.75
CA PHE A 136 13.30 -4.33 -2.16
C PHE A 136 14.52 -3.43 -2.37
N GLU A 137 15.45 -3.85 -3.22
CA GLU A 137 16.42 -2.96 -3.83
C GLU A 137 15.76 -2.25 -5.01
N LEU A 138 15.77 -0.93 -5.00
CA LEU A 138 15.23 -0.13 -6.08
C LEU A 138 16.34 0.24 -7.05
N ILE A 139 16.09 -0.01 -8.32
CA ILE A 139 16.94 0.40 -9.44
C ILE A 139 16.13 1.37 -10.28
N GLU A 140 16.66 2.58 -10.44
CA GLU A 140 16.05 3.61 -11.27
C GLU A 140 16.92 3.92 -12.47
N THR A 141 16.35 3.74 -13.64
CA THR A 141 16.84 4.18 -14.94
C THR A 141 15.77 5.04 -15.61
N ASP A 142 15.49 4.83 -16.89
CA ASP A 142 14.31 5.41 -17.53
C ASP A 142 13.00 4.85 -16.90
N VAL A 143 13.06 3.66 -16.32
CA VAL A 143 11.99 3.00 -15.57
C VAL A 143 12.42 2.72 -14.14
N ILE A 144 11.47 2.34 -13.27
CA ILE A 144 11.75 1.77 -11.95
C ILE A 144 11.62 0.26 -12.03
N GLU A 145 12.62 -0.44 -11.51
CA GLU A 145 12.63 -1.88 -11.28
C GLU A 145 12.91 -2.16 -9.81
N LEU A 146 12.35 -3.23 -9.28
CA LEU A 146 12.59 -3.69 -7.93
C LEU A 146 13.21 -5.09 -7.95
N ILE A 147 14.16 -5.31 -7.04
CA ILE A 147 14.68 -6.65 -6.74
C ILE A 147 14.28 -6.96 -5.31
N TRP A 148 13.46 -7.99 -5.11
CA TRP A 148 13.13 -8.46 -3.77
C TRP A 148 14.38 -8.97 -3.07
N ARG A 149 14.63 -8.51 -1.84
CA ARG A 149 15.81 -8.80 -1.05
C ARG A 149 15.53 -9.46 0.28
N GLY A 150 14.27 -9.63 0.64
CA GLY A 150 13.88 -10.26 1.88
C GLY A 150 12.60 -9.73 2.46
N CYS A 151 12.21 -10.31 3.58
CA CYS A 151 11.04 -9.88 4.34
C CYS A 151 11.22 -10.07 5.84
N VAL A 152 10.33 -9.45 6.60
CA VAL A 152 10.19 -9.64 8.05
C VAL A 152 8.72 -9.90 8.35
N ASP A 153 8.42 -11.00 9.03
CA ASP A 153 7.06 -11.32 9.44
C ASP A 153 6.59 -10.41 10.58
N ALA A 154 5.36 -9.95 10.51
CA ALA A 154 4.77 -9.23 11.63
C ALA A 154 4.63 -10.14 12.86
N PRO A 155 4.81 -9.62 14.08
CA PRO A 155 4.43 -10.34 15.28
C PRO A 155 2.95 -10.73 15.25
N GLN A 156 2.62 -11.85 15.90
CA GLN A 156 1.25 -12.33 15.94
C GLN A 156 0.27 -11.24 16.40
N ASN A 157 -0.86 -11.12 15.72
CA ASN A 157 -1.94 -10.16 16.01
C ASN A 157 -1.54 -8.67 15.88
N LYS A 158 -0.49 -8.37 15.14
CA LYS A 158 -0.13 -6.99 14.78
C LYS A 158 -0.47 -6.74 13.31
N TYR A 159 -1.04 -5.57 13.07
CA TYR A 159 -1.34 -5.07 11.73
C TYR A 159 -0.58 -3.76 11.54
N PHE A 160 0.38 -3.79 10.65
CA PHE A 160 1.24 -2.63 10.41
C PHE A 160 0.47 -1.55 9.64
N ASN A 161 0.95 -0.32 9.72
CA ASN A 161 0.39 0.79 8.95
C ASN A 161 1.45 1.40 8.06
N ASP A 162 2.48 1.95 8.68
CA ASP A 162 3.51 2.69 8.00
C ASP A 162 4.89 2.36 8.56
N ILE A 163 5.93 2.60 7.78
CA ILE A 163 7.31 2.27 8.10
C ILE A 163 8.23 3.48 7.89
N ALA A 164 9.21 3.64 8.75
CA ALA A 164 10.27 4.64 8.61
C ALA A 164 11.65 3.99 8.74
N LEU A 165 12.44 4.06 7.69
CA LEU A 165 13.75 3.44 7.56
C LEU A 165 14.87 4.32 8.11
N LYS A 166 15.96 3.69 8.53
CA LYS A 166 17.22 4.34 8.84
C LYS A 166 18.34 3.80 7.95
N LYS A 167 19.36 4.62 7.72
CA LYS A 167 20.49 4.30 6.82
C LYS A 167 21.25 3.02 7.19
N ASP A 168 21.19 2.60 8.44
CA ASP A 168 21.79 1.35 8.93
C ASP A 168 20.93 0.11 8.64
N GLY A 169 19.75 0.29 8.02
CA GLY A 169 18.80 -0.77 7.69
C GLY A 169 17.81 -1.09 8.82
N SER A 170 17.95 -0.46 9.99
CA SER A 170 16.92 -0.54 11.03
C SER A 170 15.73 0.34 10.68
N TYR A 171 14.56 0.07 11.27
CA TYR A 171 13.34 0.77 10.98
C TYR A 171 12.41 0.89 12.19
N TYR A 172 11.46 1.78 12.08
CA TYR A 172 10.29 1.86 12.95
C TYR A 172 9.06 1.54 12.13
N VAL A 173 8.11 0.84 12.73
CA VAL A 173 6.83 0.54 12.09
C VAL A 173 5.70 0.89 13.06
N THR A 174 4.64 1.48 12.53
CA THR A 174 3.43 1.75 13.29
C THR A 174 2.45 0.59 13.16
N SER A 175 1.67 0.30 14.20
CA SER A 175 0.61 -0.70 14.18
C SER A 175 -0.75 0.00 14.20
N MET A 176 -1.63 -0.32 13.24
CA MET A 176 -2.96 0.28 13.16
C MET A 176 -3.81 -0.11 14.36
N PHE A 177 -3.80 -1.39 14.72
CA PHE A 177 -4.56 -1.92 15.84
C PHE A 177 -3.95 -3.24 16.33
N ASP A 178 -4.37 -3.65 17.52
CA ASP A 178 -4.08 -4.95 18.10
C ASP A 178 -5.38 -5.75 18.13
N SER A 179 -5.40 -6.93 17.51
CA SER A 179 -6.60 -7.77 17.47
C SER A 179 -7.06 -8.31 18.84
N ASN A 180 -6.25 -8.09 19.88
CA ASN A 180 -6.57 -8.49 21.25
C ASN A 180 -7.21 -7.37 22.09
N ILE A 181 -7.44 -6.18 21.53
CA ILE A 181 -8.05 -5.04 22.22
C ILE A 181 -9.48 -4.83 21.74
#